data_be63a0b5fadef6a7d78c58651aaf0ae5
#
_entry.id   be63a0b5fadef6a7d78c58651aaf0ae5
#
_cell.length_a   1.000
_cell.length_b   1.000
_cell.length_c   1.000
_cell.angle_alpha   90.00
_cell.angle_beta   90.00
_cell.angle_gamma   90.00
#
_symmetry.space_group_name_H-M   'P 1'
#
loop_
_entity.id
_entity.type
_entity.pdbx_description
1 polymer ?
#
loop_
_entity_poly.entity_id
_entity_poly.type
_entity_poly.pdbx_seq_one_letter_code
_entity_poly.pdbx_strand_id
1 'polypeptide(L)'
;MRAARRGVFGGIVSALVSTGVAAQQKPAPVSPGQLQVSLAEAVRRALDVQPDMVQARGDITNADWQKRVAYGAFLPSVTFSSSAFRQNVGSFVNGLPVSPGTYTYNTGLTASLDLFTGFRRLSNYRNADATEDAADAEVMNQRYQVSATTAQLFYTSLANEDLVRVAEAQLERAKQEIQISVNKFQAGAATRSDTLTATVDLGNARLALLQAEATLATAQANLARQIGVDGLVHPQPDSQLPALPDTTTLRAGALQQAPVVMQAAALERAAAAATWTSRSQYLPTLTASYTTSSQGLTEAWKGFDGGNRNVNQFRIGLSWMLFNGFQREQTTAGTAVKLDVARAQTADTRRLLSAQLTQQLAALFTSYAKIGITSANVVAAAEAGRVTQERYRLGAGTLLDLLTAQANLTQAQVNQVQARYDYLIARAQVEALVGHAL
;
A
#
# COMPACT_ATOMS: atom_id res chain seq x y z
N MET A 1 66.88 -32.37 13.72
CA MET A 1 65.79 -32.97 12.89
C MET A 1 64.49 -32.25 13.18
N ARG A 2 64.14 -31.53 12.28
CA ARG A 2 62.96 -30.99 11.67
C ARG A 2 61.65 -31.71 12.03
N ALA A 3 60.64 -30.99 12.47
CA ALA A 3 59.28 -31.10 11.92
C ALA A 3 58.41 -29.94 12.41
N ALA A 4 57.82 -29.29 11.46
CA ALA A 4 56.93 -28.15 11.47
C ALA A 4 55.60 -28.42 12.20
N ARG A 5 55.09 -27.42 12.93
CA ARG A 5 53.65 -27.25 13.11
C ARG A 5 53.24 -25.87 12.58
N ARG A 6 52.81 -25.85 11.37
CA ARG A 6 52.12 -24.77 10.70
C ARG A 6 50.69 -24.65 11.24
N GLY A 7 50.30 -23.44 11.47
CA GLY A 7 49.06 -22.93 11.93
C GLY A 7 47.77 -23.38 11.27
N VAL A 8 46.76 -23.36 12.10
CA VAL A 8 45.36 -23.36 11.77
C VAL A 8 44.73 -22.17 12.51
N PHE A 9 44.91 -21.01 11.94
CA PHE A 9 44.16 -19.79 12.33
C PHE A 9 44.08 -18.83 11.14
N GLY A 10 43.51 -19.29 10.08
CA GLY A 10 43.29 -18.51 8.86
C GLY A 10 42.08 -18.98 8.09
N GLY A 11 40.88 -18.98 8.72
CA GLY A 11 39.75 -19.55 8.01
C GLY A 11 38.36 -19.22 8.52
N ILE A 12 38.15 -18.13 9.25
CA ILE A 12 36.78 -17.80 9.76
C ILE A 12 36.34 -16.36 9.42
N VAL A 13 37.02 -15.63 8.57
CA VAL A 13 36.63 -14.24 8.24
C VAL A 13 36.13 -14.10 6.78
N SER A 14 36.08 -15.15 5.99
CA SER A 14 35.71 -15.03 4.56
C SER A 14 34.37 -15.67 4.16
N ALA A 15 33.45 -15.89 5.09
CA ALA A 15 32.14 -16.48 4.79
C ALA A 15 30.97 -15.56 5.17
N LEU A 16 31.16 -14.26 5.10
CA LEU A 16 30.05 -13.32 5.23
C LEU A 16 30.11 -12.35 4.03
N VAL A 17 29.01 -12.34 3.29
CA VAL A 17 28.66 -11.43 2.19
C VAL A 17 28.90 -12.01 0.79
N SER A 18 28.03 -12.93 0.43
CA SER A 18 27.50 -13.01 -0.94
C SER A 18 26.04 -13.47 -0.91
N THR A 19 25.18 -12.73 -0.24
CA THR A 19 23.75 -12.72 -0.63
C THR A 19 23.69 -11.93 -1.92
N GLY A 20 23.67 -12.65 -3.04
CA GLY A 20 23.40 -12.07 -4.33
C GLY A 20 22.09 -11.30 -4.26
N VAL A 21 22.17 -9.98 -4.39
CA VAL A 21 21.04 -9.16 -4.80
C VAL A 21 20.64 -9.72 -6.15
N ALA A 22 19.58 -10.53 -6.19
CA ALA A 22 18.92 -10.89 -7.43
C ALA A 22 18.51 -9.55 -8.05
N ALA A 23 19.22 -9.17 -9.11
CA ALA A 23 18.85 -8.02 -9.92
C ALA A 23 17.42 -8.26 -10.39
N GLN A 24 16.48 -7.49 -9.85
CA GLN A 24 15.12 -7.40 -10.37
C GLN A 24 15.28 -7.01 -11.85
N GLN A 25 14.98 -7.94 -12.72
CA GLN A 25 14.88 -7.65 -14.14
C GLN A 25 13.84 -6.57 -14.33
N LYS A 26 14.31 -5.38 -14.68
CA LYS A 26 13.47 -4.27 -15.11
C LYS A 26 12.59 -4.79 -16.25
N PRO A 27 11.25 -4.71 -16.17
CA PRO A 27 10.42 -5.13 -17.28
C PRO A 27 10.84 -4.35 -18.52
N ALA A 28 10.95 -5.05 -19.64
CA ALA A 28 11.35 -4.48 -20.92
C ALA A 28 10.40 -3.35 -21.30
N PRO A 29 10.88 -2.23 -21.88
CA PRO A 29 10.03 -1.14 -22.36
C PRO A 29 9.09 -1.71 -23.44
N VAL A 30 7.78 -1.65 -23.19
CA VAL A 30 6.76 -2.02 -24.16
C VAL A 30 6.73 -0.93 -25.23
N SER A 31 6.88 -1.29 -26.49
CA SER A 31 6.70 -0.40 -27.65
C SER A 31 5.34 0.30 -27.60
N PRO A 32 5.18 1.52 -28.16
CA PRO A 32 3.93 2.26 -28.14
C PRO A 32 2.90 1.64 -29.10
N GLY A 33 2.44 0.43 -28.81
CA GLY A 33 1.28 -0.21 -29.36
C GLY A 33 0.22 -0.24 -28.26
N GLN A 34 -1.02 0.06 -28.59
CA GLN A 34 -2.15 0.08 -27.69
C GLN A 34 -2.19 -1.19 -26.84
N LEU A 35 -1.78 -1.08 -25.57
CA LEU A 35 -1.75 -2.21 -24.66
C LEU A 35 -3.18 -2.54 -24.23
N GLN A 36 -3.70 -3.68 -24.67
CA GLN A 36 -4.96 -4.21 -24.18
C GLN A 36 -4.72 -4.96 -22.87
N VAL A 37 -5.46 -4.61 -21.82
CA VAL A 37 -5.27 -5.15 -20.47
C VAL A 37 -6.59 -5.63 -19.90
N SER A 38 -6.62 -6.86 -19.36
CA SER A 38 -7.74 -7.35 -18.55
C SER A 38 -7.67 -6.79 -17.13
N LEU A 39 -8.79 -6.83 -16.38
CA LEU A 39 -8.81 -6.37 -14.98
C LEU A 39 -7.77 -7.11 -14.12
N ALA A 40 -7.68 -8.44 -14.25
CA ALA A 40 -6.73 -9.25 -13.48
C ALA A 40 -5.28 -8.85 -13.77
N GLU A 41 -4.93 -8.59 -15.02
CA GLU A 41 -3.59 -8.14 -15.42
C GLU A 41 -3.31 -6.72 -14.92
N ALA A 42 -4.31 -5.81 -15.00
CA ALA A 42 -4.19 -4.45 -14.47
C ALA A 42 -3.91 -4.46 -12.96
N VAL A 43 -4.67 -5.24 -12.19
CA VAL A 43 -4.48 -5.40 -10.74
C VAL A 43 -3.11 -5.99 -10.44
N ARG A 44 -2.69 -7.05 -11.13
CA ARG A 44 -1.37 -7.66 -10.93
C ARG A 44 -0.24 -6.65 -11.12
N ARG A 45 -0.27 -5.89 -12.22
CA ARG A 45 0.75 -4.85 -12.50
C ARG A 45 0.73 -3.74 -11.45
N ALA A 46 -0.45 -3.26 -11.06
CA ALA A 46 -0.58 -2.23 -10.04
C ALA A 46 0.02 -2.68 -8.70
N LEU A 47 -0.23 -3.93 -8.28
CA LEU A 47 0.35 -4.49 -7.06
C LEU A 47 1.88 -4.58 -7.09
N ASP A 48 2.49 -4.64 -8.27
CA ASP A 48 3.95 -4.70 -8.40
C ASP A 48 4.61 -3.32 -8.42
N VAL A 49 3.92 -2.28 -8.95
CA VAL A 49 4.54 -0.96 -9.19
C VAL A 49 4.06 0.14 -8.25
N GLN A 50 2.90 -0.03 -7.58
CA GLN A 50 2.37 1.04 -6.72
C GLN A 50 3.27 1.29 -5.50
N PRO A 51 3.63 2.56 -5.23
CA PRO A 51 4.52 2.92 -4.12
C PRO A 51 4.01 2.41 -2.78
N ASP A 52 2.69 2.46 -2.53
CA ASP A 52 2.07 2.01 -1.28
C ASP A 52 2.30 0.50 -1.05
N MET A 53 2.24 -0.32 -2.12
CA MET A 53 2.57 -1.74 -2.03
C MET A 53 4.06 -2.00 -1.81
N VAL A 54 4.92 -1.21 -2.47
CA VAL A 54 6.38 -1.30 -2.27
C VAL A 54 6.73 -0.95 -0.83
N GLN A 55 6.13 0.10 -0.29
CA GLN A 55 6.32 0.51 1.10
C GLN A 55 5.82 -0.56 2.07
N ALA A 56 4.60 -1.05 1.92
CA ALA A 56 4.04 -2.08 2.79
C ALA A 56 4.90 -3.35 2.82
N ARG A 57 5.42 -3.81 1.67
CA ARG A 57 6.39 -4.93 1.58
C ARG A 57 7.72 -4.60 2.27
N GLY A 58 8.17 -3.35 2.17
CA GLY A 58 9.35 -2.86 2.90
C GLY A 58 9.15 -2.89 4.41
N ASP A 59 7.96 -2.50 4.88
CA ASP A 59 7.60 -2.47 6.29
C ASP A 59 7.53 -3.87 6.91
N ILE A 60 7.03 -4.90 6.18
CA ILE A 60 7.15 -6.31 6.59
C ILE A 60 8.62 -6.71 6.73
N THR A 61 9.46 -6.40 5.74
CA THR A 61 10.88 -6.74 5.79
C THR A 61 11.55 -6.08 7.00
N ASN A 62 11.20 -4.84 7.29
CA ASN A 62 11.72 -4.12 8.46
C ASN A 62 11.22 -4.74 9.77
N ALA A 63 9.94 -5.12 9.87
CA ALA A 63 9.36 -5.78 11.03
C ALA A 63 10.00 -7.16 11.29
N ASP A 64 10.25 -7.98 10.25
CA ASP A 64 10.99 -9.25 10.35
C ASP A 64 12.41 -9.03 10.91
N TRP A 65 13.13 -8.01 10.42
CA TRP A 65 14.44 -7.66 10.98
C TRP A 65 14.36 -7.19 12.44
N GLN A 66 13.33 -6.41 12.81
CA GLN A 66 13.11 -6.02 14.20
C GLN A 66 12.87 -7.25 15.10
N LYS A 67 12.10 -8.23 14.64
CA LYS A 67 11.88 -9.50 15.34
C LYS A 67 13.19 -10.29 15.49
N ARG A 68 14.01 -10.36 14.42
CA ARG A 68 15.36 -10.97 14.48
C ARG A 68 16.28 -10.25 15.45
N VAL A 69 16.25 -8.91 15.50
CA VAL A 69 17.00 -8.11 16.49
C VAL A 69 16.52 -8.43 17.90
N ALA A 70 15.20 -8.51 18.12
CA ALA A 70 14.66 -8.87 19.43
C ALA A 70 15.03 -10.30 19.86
N TYR A 71 15.09 -11.24 18.92
CA TYR A 71 15.63 -12.58 19.15
C TYR A 71 17.14 -12.56 19.39
N GLY A 72 17.89 -11.79 18.61
CA GLY A 72 19.34 -11.60 18.75
C GLY A 72 19.75 -11.07 20.14
N ALA A 73 18.87 -10.36 20.82
CA ALA A 73 19.10 -9.91 22.20
C ALA A 73 19.25 -11.05 23.22
N PHE A 74 18.88 -12.29 22.87
CA PHE A 74 19.13 -13.49 23.69
C PHE A 74 20.52 -14.11 23.45
N LEU A 75 21.22 -13.67 22.42
CA LEU A 75 22.57 -14.12 22.07
C LEU A 75 23.63 -13.18 22.67
N PRO A 76 24.87 -13.65 22.88
CA PRO A 76 25.95 -12.78 23.33
C PRO A 76 26.33 -11.79 22.22
N SER A 77 26.52 -10.52 22.57
CA SER A 77 27.17 -9.54 21.72
C SER A 77 28.68 -9.68 21.80
N VAL A 78 29.36 -9.63 20.65
CA VAL A 78 30.81 -9.68 20.57
C VAL A 78 31.32 -8.40 19.94
N THR A 79 32.17 -7.68 20.65
CA THR A 79 32.71 -6.40 20.18
C THR A 79 34.23 -6.48 20.17
N PHE A 80 34.84 -6.18 19.03
CA PHE A 80 36.27 -5.93 18.92
C PHE A 80 36.51 -4.43 18.97
N SER A 81 37.47 -4.01 19.80
CA SER A 81 37.89 -2.62 19.90
C SER A 81 39.43 -2.54 19.79
N SER A 82 39.90 -1.54 19.06
CA SER A 82 41.33 -1.22 18.99
C SER A 82 41.49 0.30 19.03
N SER A 83 42.36 0.76 19.86
CA SER A 83 42.65 2.18 20.01
C SER A 83 44.15 2.43 20.19
N ALA A 84 44.62 3.54 19.67
CA ALA A 84 45.96 4.08 19.92
C ALA A 84 45.80 5.49 20.49
N PHE A 85 46.42 5.78 21.61
CA PHE A 85 46.40 7.11 22.17
C PHE A 85 47.80 7.57 22.50
N ARG A 86 47.99 8.88 22.39
CA ARG A 86 49.26 9.53 22.66
C ARG A 86 49.07 10.62 23.72
N GLN A 87 49.84 10.60 24.77
CA GLN A 87 49.82 11.61 25.84
C GLN A 87 51.02 12.50 25.79
N ASN A 88 50.83 13.78 26.04
CA ASN A 88 51.93 14.75 26.10
C ASN A 88 52.63 14.80 27.48
N VAL A 89 52.14 14.02 28.44
CA VAL A 89 52.65 13.89 29.79
C VAL A 89 53.20 12.49 29.99
N GLY A 90 54.31 12.33 30.65
CA GLY A 90 54.86 11.01 31.00
C GLY A 90 53.86 10.20 31.83
N SER A 91 53.75 8.92 31.53
CA SER A 91 52.83 7.99 32.20
C SER A 91 53.53 6.65 32.45
N PHE A 92 52.90 5.76 33.21
CA PHE A 92 53.37 4.40 33.40
C PHE A 92 52.41 3.42 32.69
N VAL A 93 52.94 2.53 31.86
CA VAL A 93 52.17 1.45 31.22
C VAL A 93 52.80 0.12 31.67
N ASN A 94 52.02 -0.71 32.35
CA ASN A 94 52.48 -1.97 32.93
C ASN A 94 53.69 -1.85 33.87
N GLY A 95 53.79 -0.73 34.61
CA GLY A 95 54.88 -0.46 35.52
C GLY A 95 56.19 0.10 34.89
N LEU A 96 56.18 0.28 33.57
CA LEU A 96 57.27 0.89 32.82
C LEU A 96 56.99 2.37 32.56
N PRO A 97 57.98 3.27 32.76
CA PRO A 97 57.84 4.69 32.46
C PRO A 97 57.75 4.87 30.94
N VAL A 98 56.70 5.59 30.48
CA VAL A 98 56.49 5.92 29.07
C VAL A 98 56.78 7.39 28.87
N SER A 99 57.68 7.70 27.95
CA SER A 99 58.05 9.08 27.61
C SER A 99 56.87 9.85 27.02
N PRO A 100 56.75 11.17 27.25
CA PRO A 100 55.75 12.01 26.60
C PRO A 100 55.79 11.85 25.09
N GLY A 101 54.61 11.74 24.47
CA GLY A 101 54.54 11.62 23.03
C GLY A 101 54.64 10.19 22.45
N THR A 102 54.80 9.17 23.32
CA THR A 102 54.77 7.76 22.89
C THR A 102 53.32 7.28 22.70
N TYR A 103 53.08 6.48 21.68
CA TYR A 103 51.77 5.84 21.46
C TYR A 103 51.60 4.65 22.41
N THR A 104 50.43 4.56 23.01
CA THR A 104 50.01 3.38 23.78
C THR A 104 48.84 2.75 22.99
N TYR A 105 48.91 1.47 22.77
CA TYR A 105 47.92 0.69 22.04
C TYR A 105 47.09 -0.14 23.02
N ASN A 106 45.78 -0.16 22.80
CA ASN A 106 44.83 -1.01 23.52
C ASN A 106 43.98 -1.75 22.53
N THR A 107 43.98 -3.07 22.58
CA THR A 107 43.17 -3.94 21.71
C THR A 107 42.42 -4.91 22.58
N GLY A 108 41.15 -5.08 22.33
CA GLY A 108 40.31 -5.95 23.14
C GLY A 108 39.17 -6.61 22.37
N LEU A 109 38.78 -7.79 22.83
CA LEU A 109 37.56 -8.49 22.42
C LEU A 109 36.71 -8.67 23.66
N THR A 110 35.47 -8.20 23.59
CA THR A 110 34.49 -8.33 24.67
C THR A 110 33.26 -9.10 24.18
N ALA A 111 32.94 -10.19 24.85
CA ALA A 111 31.67 -10.89 24.70
C ALA A 111 30.79 -10.56 25.91
N SER A 112 29.55 -10.07 25.68
CA SER A 112 28.62 -9.76 26.77
C SER A 112 27.27 -10.40 26.51
N LEU A 113 26.66 -10.95 27.57
CA LEU A 113 25.36 -11.57 27.54
C LEU A 113 24.55 -11.10 28.74
N ASP A 114 23.37 -10.59 28.49
CA ASP A 114 22.40 -10.32 29.53
C ASP A 114 21.76 -11.66 29.97
N LEU A 115 22.04 -12.13 31.18
CA LEU A 115 21.48 -13.38 31.72
C LEU A 115 20.01 -13.16 32.12
N PHE A 116 19.68 -12.03 32.74
CA PHE A 116 18.36 -11.63 33.14
C PHE A 116 18.16 -10.13 32.98
N THR A 117 17.01 -9.72 32.43
CA THR A 117 16.67 -8.32 32.16
C THR A 117 15.26 -7.95 32.66
N GLY A 118 14.81 -8.59 33.75
CA GLY A 118 13.43 -8.34 34.24
C GLY A 118 12.34 -8.68 33.20
N PHE A 119 12.54 -9.70 32.37
CA PHE A 119 11.66 -10.09 31.27
C PHE A 119 11.56 -9.08 30.09
N ARG A 120 12.37 -8.01 30.11
CA ARG A 120 12.40 -7.00 29.04
C ARG A 120 12.59 -7.62 27.65
N ARG A 121 13.55 -8.56 27.51
CA ARG A 121 13.83 -9.23 26.22
C ARG A 121 12.61 -10.00 25.69
N LEU A 122 11.92 -10.74 26.57
CA LEU A 122 10.71 -11.46 26.19
C LEU A 122 9.60 -10.51 25.77
N SER A 123 9.42 -9.40 26.49
CA SER A 123 8.42 -8.39 26.14
C SER A 123 8.75 -7.67 24.84
N ASN A 124 10.04 -7.36 24.60
CA ASN A 124 10.48 -6.78 23.33
C ASN A 124 10.26 -7.74 22.15
N TYR A 125 10.52 -9.04 22.37
CA TYR A 125 10.24 -10.04 21.35
C TYR A 125 8.73 -10.12 21.02
N ARG A 126 7.86 -10.15 22.04
CA ARG A 126 6.41 -10.13 21.86
C ARG A 126 5.91 -8.85 21.19
N ASN A 127 6.55 -7.71 21.50
CA ASN A 127 6.23 -6.44 20.83
C ASN A 127 6.62 -6.49 19.35
N ALA A 128 7.81 -6.98 19.02
CA ALA A 128 8.29 -7.12 17.65
C ALA A 128 7.43 -8.13 16.85
N ASP A 129 7.06 -9.26 17.47
CA ASP A 129 6.17 -10.27 16.90
C ASP A 129 4.77 -9.68 16.56
N ALA A 130 4.17 -8.94 17.50
CA ALA A 130 2.91 -8.26 17.26
C ALA A 130 3.02 -7.13 16.22
N THR A 131 4.18 -6.49 16.10
CA THR A 131 4.44 -5.46 15.08
C THR A 131 4.56 -6.09 13.69
N GLU A 132 5.16 -7.27 13.59
CA GLU A 132 5.22 -8.06 12.35
C GLU A 132 3.80 -8.48 11.92
N ASP A 133 2.98 -9.03 12.84
CA ASP A 133 1.56 -9.34 12.56
C ASP A 133 0.79 -8.09 12.05
N ALA A 134 1.08 -6.90 12.60
CA ALA A 134 0.45 -5.66 12.16
C ALA A 134 0.90 -5.28 10.73
N ALA A 135 2.18 -5.47 10.40
CA ALA A 135 2.71 -5.21 9.07
C ALA A 135 2.15 -6.19 8.04
N ASP A 136 1.98 -7.48 8.39
CA ASP A 136 1.32 -8.47 7.54
C ASP A 136 -0.14 -8.08 7.24
N ALA A 137 -0.88 -7.66 8.26
CA ALA A 137 -2.25 -7.20 8.09
C ALA A 137 -2.32 -5.93 7.22
N GLU A 138 -1.34 -5.02 7.35
CA GLU A 138 -1.24 -3.82 6.51
C GLU A 138 -0.98 -4.16 5.04
N VAL A 139 -0.08 -5.11 4.73
CA VAL A 139 0.13 -5.55 3.34
C VAL A 139 -1.16 -6.11 2.74
N MET A 140 -1.93 -6.88 3.50
CA MET A 140 -3.23 -7.36 3.04
C MET A 140 -4.21 -6.21 2.79
N ASN A 141 -4.27 -5.23 3.69
CA ASN A 141 -5.08 -4.03 3.54
C ASN A 141 -4.70 -3.25 2.28
N GLN A 142 -3.42 -2.95 2.09
CA GLN A 142 -2.91 -2.22 0.91
C GLN A 142 -3.15 -2.97 -0.40
N ARG A 143 -3.01 -4.30 -0.38
CA ARG A 143 -3.34 -5.12 -1.55
C ARG A 143 -4.79 -4.92 -2.01
N TYR A 144 -5.74 -4.96 -1.10
CA TYR A 144 -7.16 -4.76 -1.43
C TYR A 144 -7.47 -3.32 -1.81
N GLN A 145 -6.84 -2.33 -1.16
CA GLN A 145 -7.00 -0.91 -1.51
C GLN A 145 -6.47 -0.62 -2.92
N VAL A 146 -5.28 -1.08 -3.24
CA VAL A 146 -4.69 -0.93 -4.58
C VAL A 146 -5.54 -1.66 -5.63
N SER A 147 -6.03 -2.86 -5.31
CA SER A 147 -6.92 -3.62 -6.20
C SER A 147 -8.23 -2.86 -6.48
N ALA A 148 -8.87 -2.30 -5.45
CA ALA A 148 -10.11 -1.52 -5.60
C ALA A 148 -9.89 -0.23 -6.39
N THR A 149 -8.81 0.50 -6.10
CA THR A 149 -8.46 1.72 -6.86
C THR A 149 -8.19 1.39 -8.33
N THR A 150 -7.48 0.30 -8.59
CA THR A 150 -7.20 -0.14 -9.96
C THR A 150 -8.48 -0.57 -10.68
N ALA A 151 -9.36 -1.32 -10.01
CA ALA A 151 -10.66 -1.69 -10.55
C ALA A 151 -11.55 -0.46 -10.84
N GLN A 152 -11.55 0.52 -9.95
CA GLN A 152 -12.27 1.78 -10.17
C GLN A 152 -11.77 2.51 -11.41
N LEU A 153 -10.45 2.67 -11.58
CA LEU A 153 -9.88 3.34 -12.76
C LEU A 153 -10.12 2.53 -14.05
N PHE A 154 -10.06 1.20 -13.95
CA PHE A 154 -10.35 0.29 -15.06
C PHE A 154 -11.80 0.42 -15.53
N TYR A 155 -12.76 0.33 -14.61
CA TYR A 155 -14.18 0.47 -14.94
C TYR A 155 -14.55 1.91 -15.34
N THR A 156 -13.90 2.92 -14.78
CA THR A 156 -14.06 4.31 -15.23
C THR A 156 -13.59 4.49 -16.67
N SER A 157 -12.49 3.85 -17.07
CA SER A 157 -12.02 3.90 -18.45
C SER A 157 -12.98 3.20 -19.41
N LEU A 158 -13.52 2.02 -19.05
CA LEU A 158 -14.56 1.33 -19.82
C LEU A 158 -15.85 2.15 -19.91
N ALA A 159 -16.28 2.78 -18.81
CA ALA A 159 -17.45 3.65 -18.81
C ALA A 159 -17.29 4.81 -19.80
N ASN A 160 -16.12 5.45 -19.83
CA ASN A 160 -15.85 6.54 -20.77
C ASN A 160 -15.78 6.05 -22.23
N GLU A 161 -15.30 4.83 -22.49
CA GLU A 161 -15.35 4.25 -23.83
C GLU A 161 -16.79 4.01 -24.29
N ASP A 162 -17.66 3.52 -23.41
CA ASP A 162 -19.11 3.38 -23.72
C ASP A 162 -19.78 4.76 -23.91
N LEU A 163 -19.38 5.80 -23.14
CA LEU A 163 -19.89 7.15 -23.30
C LEU A 163 -19.44 7.80 -24.62
N VAL A 164 -18.24 7.52 -25.11
CA VAL A 164 -17.83 7.93 -26.47
C VAL A 164 -18.76 7.30 -27.52
N ARG A 165 -19.08 6.00 -27.39
CA ARG A 165 -20.05 5.34 -28.31
C ARG A 165 -21.44 5.97 -28.26
N VAL A 166 -21.90 6.42 -27.09
CA VAL A 166 -23.16 7.18 -26.94
C VAL A 166 -23.08 8.53 -27.65
N ALA A 167 -21.96 9.26 -27.50
CA ALA A 167 -21.77 10.55 -28.17
C ALA A 167 -21.64 10.40 -29.70
N GLU A 168 -20.98 9.36 -30.20
CA GLU A 168 -20.92 9.02 -31.64
C GLU A 168 -22.32 8.75 -32.21
N ALA A 169 -23.12 7.97 -31.48
CA ALA A 169 -24.51 7.71 -31.88
C ALA A 169 -25.35 8.98 -31.83
N GLN A 170 -25.14 9.88 -30.89
CA GLN A 170 -25.78 11.21 -30.86
C GLN A 170 -25.39 12.06 -32.06
N LEU A 171 -24.10 12.12 -32.40
CA LEU A 171 -23.60 12.86 -33.56
C LEU A 171 -24.21 12.33 -34.86
N GLU A 172 -24.32 11.01 -35.00
CA GLU A 172 -24.91 10.41 -36.20
C GLU A 172 -26.40 10.74 -36.34
N ARG A 173 -27.15 10.73 -35.21
CA ARG A 173 -28.57 11.18 -35.22
C ARG A 173 -28.68 12.66 -35.63
N ALA A 174 -27.84 13.55 -35.09
CA ALA A 174 -27.85 14.96 -35.41
C ALA A 174 -27.50 15.22 -36.90
N LYS A 175 -26.59 14.44 -37.51
CA LYS A 175 -26.30 14.49 -38.96
C LYS A 175 -27.49 14.09 -39.80
N GLN A 176 -28.24 13.05 -39.43
CA GLN A 176 -29.43 12.63 -40.13
C GLN A 176 -30.54 13.68 -40.04
N GLU A 177 -30.66 14.31 -38.87
CA GLU A 177 -31.69 15.30 -38.60
C GLU A 177 -31.47 16.60 -39.38
N ILE A 178 -30.24 17.13 -39.44
CA ILE A 178 -29.99 18.31 -40.29
C ILE A 178 -30.32 18.00 -41.76
N GLN A 179 -30.01 16.79 -42.25
CA GLN A 179 -30.34 16.42 -43.61
C GLN A 179 -31.86 16.39 -43.84
N ILE A 180 -32.63 15.85 -42.88
CA ILE A 180 -34.12 15.84 -42.96
C ILE A 180 -34.64 17.27 -42.90
N SER A 181 -34.12 18.12 -42.01
CA SER A 181 -34.56 19.51 -41.86
C SER A 181 -34.28 20.35 -43.11
N VAL A 182 -33.10 20.20 -43.73
CA VAL A 182 -32.75 20.85 -44.99
C VAL A 182 -33.66 20.41 -46.12
N ASN A 183 -33.92 19.12 -46.30
CA ASN A 183 -34.81 18.58 -47.34
C ASN A 183 -36.24 19.10 -47.18
N LYS A 184 -36.75 19.17 -45.93
CA LYS A 184 -38.09 19.72 -45.64
C LYS A 184 -38.16 21.23 -45.92
N PHE A 185 -37.13 21.99 -45.59
CA PHE A 185 -37.05 23.42 -45.91
C PHE A 185 -37.08 23.66 -47.42
N GLN A 186 -36.29 22.89 -48.19
CA GLN A 186 -36.31 22.99 -49.68
C GLN A 186 -37.68 22.61 -50.28
N ALA A 187 -38.40 21.68 -49.64
CA ALA A 187 -39.74 21.32 -50.02
C ALA A 187 -40.85 22.29 -49.52
N GLY A 188 -40.48 23.35 -48.78
CA GLY A 188 -41.41 24.30 -48.18
C GLY A 188 -42.16 23.76 -46.95
N ALA A 189 -41.80 22.61 -46.42
CA ALA A 189 -42.43 21.91 -45.29
C ALA A 189 -41.81 22.17 -43.93
N ALA A 190 -40.74 22.98 -43.85
CA ALA A 190 -40.07 23.40 -42.60
C ALA A 190 -39.63 24.87 -42.69
N THR A 191 -39.38 25.51 -41.53
CA THR A 191 -38.93 26.89 -41.47
C THR A 191 -37.41 26.98 -41.56
N ARG A 192 -36.88 28.20 -41.90
CA ARG A 192 -35.45 28.46 -41.83
C ARG A 192 -34.92 28.32 -40.39
N SER A 193 -35.75 28.62 -39.38
CA SER A 193 -35.42 28.46 -37.97
C SER A 193 -35.12 26.99 -37.64
N ASP A 194 -35.88 26.03 -38.21
CA ASP A 194 -35.65 24.60 -37.95
C ASP A 194 -34.30 24.15 -38.47
N THR A 195 -33.85 24.60 -39.66
CA THR A 195 -32.54 24.26 -40.21
C THR A 195 -31.40 24.89 -39.39
N LEU A 196 -31.58 26.09 -38.86
CA LEU A 196 -30.60 26.75 -38.00
C LEU A 196 -30.51 26.03 -36.63
N THR A 197 -31.64 25.61 -36.05
CA THR A 197 -31.70 24.85 -34.82
C THR A 197 -30.99 23.48 -34.96
N ALA A 198 -31.28 22.75 -36.05
CA ALA A 198 -30.60 21.48 -36.34
C ALA A 198 -29.08 21.68 -36.59
N THR A 199 -28.66 22.84 -37.15
CA THR A 199 -27.23 23.16 -37.28
C THR A 199 -26.54 23.37 -35.92
N VAL A 200 -27.20 24.05 -34.99
CA VAL A 200 -26.72 24.24 -33.63
C VAL A 200 -26.64 22.91 -32.92
N ASP A 201 -27.65 22.04 -33.05
CA ASP A 201 -27.65 20.71 -32.43
C ASP A 201 -26.51 19.83 -32.95
N LEU A 202 -26.26 19.83 -34.26
CA LEU A 202 -25.07 19.16 -34.83
C LEU A 202 -23.75 19.69 -34.25
N GLY A 203 -23.65 21.03 -34.06
CA GLY A 203 -22.51 21.66 -33.44
C GLY A 203 -22.30 21.15 -31.99
N ASN A 204 -23.39 21.13 -31.21
CA ASN A 204 -23.37 20.62 -29.83
C ASN A 204 -23.00 19.14 -29.74
N ALA A 205 -23.53 18.31 -30.66
CA ALA A 205 -23.18 16.87 -30.70
C ALA A 205 -21.69 16.64 -31.04
N ARG A 206 -21.10 17.47 -31.92
CA ARG A 206 -19.65 17.43 -32.19
C ARG A 206 -18.83 17.80 -30.96
N LEU A 207 -19.22 18.84 -30.24
CA LEU A 207 -18.56 19.26 -29.01
C LEU A 207 -18.65 18.17 -27.92
N ALA A 208 -19.82 17.53 -27.79
CA ALA A 208 -20.02 16.43 -26.84
C ALA A 208 -19.10 15.23 -27.15
N LEU A 209 -18.94 14.86 -28.42
CA LEU A 209 -18.00 13.80 -28.83
C LEU A 209 -16.54 14.17 -28.47
N LEU A 210 -16.09 15.36 -28.86
CA LEU A 210 -14.71 15.81 -28.53
C LEU A 210 -14.45 15.80 -27.03
N GLN A 211 -15.45 16.17 -26.23
CA GLN A 211 -15.34 16.16 -24.77
C GLN A 211 -15.31 14.75 -24.21
N ALA A 212 -16.10 13.82 -24.74
CA ALA A 212 -16.08 12.43 -24.36
C ALA A 212 -14.74 11.76 -24.70
N GLU A 213 -14.18 12.02 -25.88
CA GLU A 213 -12.85 11.54 -26.30
C GLU A 213 -11.73 12.07 -25.39
N ALA A 214 -11.76 13.35 -25.03
CA ALA A 214 -10.78 13.94 -24.11
C ALA A 214 -10.88 13.33 -22.70
N THR A 215 -12.10 13.04 -22.24
CA THR A 215 -12.34 12.39 -20.94
C THR A 215 -11.86 10.94 -20.96
N LEU A 216 -12.09 10.22 -22.05
CA LEU A 216 -11.59 8.85 -22.26
C LEU A 216 -10.05 8.83 -22.21
N ALA A 217 -9.39 9.72 -22.97
CA ALA A 217 -7.92 9.81 -22.97
C ALA A 217 -7.37 10.06 -21.56
N THR A 218 -8.03 10.92 -20.77
CA THR A 218 -7.66 11.20 -19.39
C THR A 218 -7.85 9.95 -18.50
N ALA A 219 -8.93 9.21 -18.64
CA ALA A 219 -9.20 8.00 -17.88
C ALA A 219 -8.18 6.90 -18.22
N GLN A 220 -7.86 6.72 -19.51
CA GLN A 220 -6.84 5.77 -19.97
C GLN A 220 -5.44 6.13 -19.47
N ALA A 221 -5.07 7.41 -19.46
CA ALA A 221 -3.79 7.87 -18.91
C ALA A 221 -3.69 7.64 -17.38
N ASN A 222 -4.80 7.85 -16.64
CA ASN A 222 -4.85 7.55 -15.21
C ASN A 222 -4.71 6.04 -14.93
N LEU A 223 -5.34 5.19 -15.73
CA LEU A 223 -5.18 3.75 -15.64
C LEU A 223 -3.74 3.34 -15.97
N ALA A 224 -3.14 3.90 -17.04
CA ALA A 224 -1.76 3.66 -17.42
C ALA A 224 -0.79 4.00 -16.28
N ARG A 225 -0.95 5.17 -15.66
CA ARG A 225 -0.19 5.57 -14.47
C ARG A 225 -0.35 4.58 -13.31
N GLN A 226 -1.58 4.10 -13.06
CA GLN A 226 -1.87 3.17 -11.97
C GLN A 226 -1.15 1.82 -12.17
N ILE A 227 -1.05 1.34 -13.40
CA ILE A 227 -0.40 0.06 -13.73
C ILE A 227 1.09 0.21 -14.11
N GLY A 228 1.64 1.44 -14.06
CA GLY A 228 3.05 1.71 -14.31
C GLY A 228 3.46 1.53 -15.77
N VAL A 229 2.59 1.89 -16.71
CA VAL A 229 2.85 1.81 -18.16
C VAL A 229 2.85 3.20 -18.77
N ASP A 230 3.80 3.47 -19.65
CA ASP A 230 3.83 4.71 -20.42
C ASP A 230 2.90 4.60 -21.64
N GLY A 231 2.04 5.61 -21.85
CA GLY A 231 1.10 5.68 -22.97
C GLY A 231 -0.37 5.42 -22.56
N LEU A 232 -1.21 5.18 -23.57
CA LEU A 232 -2.64 4.92 -23.35
C LEU A 232 -2.89 3.40 -23.27
N VAL A 233 -3.75 3.02 -22.32
CA VAL A 233 -4.13 1.62 -22.09
C VAL A 233 -5.60 1.43 -22.40
N HIS A 234 -5.91 0.39 -23.18
CA HIS A 234 -7.28 0.00 -23.50
C HIS A 234 -7.72 -1.16 -22.61
N PRO A 235 -8.68 -0.94 -21.70
CA PRO A 235 -9.22 -2.01 -20.90
C PRO A 235 -10.08 -2.95 -21.74
N GLN A 236 -9.95 -4.27 -21.55
CA GLN A 236 -10.81 -5.25 -22.19
C GLN A 236 -12.12 -5.38 -21.37
N PRO A 237 -13.30 -5.23 -21.99
CA PRO A 237 -14.55 -5.39 -21.28
C PRO A 237 -14.76 -6.84 -20.84
N ASP A 238 -15.13 -7.02 -19.57
CA ASP A 238 -15.67 -8.29 -19.10
C ASP A 238 -17.17 -8.36 -19.47
N SER A 239 -17.56 -9.44 -20.14
CA SER A 239 -18.92 -9.59 -20.69
C SER A 239 -19.97 -9.94 -19.64
N GLN A 240 -19.57 -10.41 -18.45
CA GLN A 240 -20.51 -10.90 -17.43
C GLN A 240 -20.67 -9.89 -16.29
N LEU A 241 -21.93 -9.54 -16.00
CA LEU A 241 -22.28 -8.79 -14.81
C LEU A 241 -22.39 -9.78 -13.64
N PRO A 242 -21.52 -9.67 -12.60
CA PRO A 242 -21.58 -10.55 -11.45
C PRO A 242 -22.94 -10.42 -10.72
N ALA A 243 -23.42 -11.52 -10.12
CA ALA A 243 -24.63 -11.48 -9.30
C ALA A 243 -24.41 -10.73 -7.98
N LEU A 244 -25.50 -10.27 -7.38
CA LEU A 244 -25.46 -9.63 -6.07
C LEU A 244 -25.03 -10.65 -4.99
N PRO A 245 -23.99 -10.35 -4.18
CA PRO A 245 -23.54 -11.26 -3.12
C PRO A 245 -24.52 -11.33 -1.94
N ASP A 246 -24.48 -12.44 -1.16
CA ASP A 246 -25.24 -12.55 0.09
C ASP A 246 -24.60 -11.69 1.18
N THR A 247 -25.32 -10.65 1.57
CA THR A 247 -24.84 -9.61 2.48
C THR A 247 -24.94 -9.97 3.96
N THR A 248 -25.71 -11.00 4.31
CA THR A 248 -25.91 -11.43 5.71
C THR A 248 -24.66 -12.11 6.27
N THR A 249 -24.04 -12.96 5.48
CA THR A 249 -22.79 -13.64 5.80
C THR A 249 -21.57 -12.72 5.77
N LEU A 250 -21.56 -11.75 4.82
CA LEU A 250 -20.48 -10.77 4.68
C LEU A 250 -20.30 -9.90 5.93
N ARG A 251 -21.40 -9.45 6.53
CA ARG A 251 -21.35 -8.54 7.68
C ARG A 251 -20.75 -9.17 8.92
N ALA A 252 -21.06 -10.46 9.18
CA ALA A 252 -20.54 -11.17 10.34
C ALA A 252 -19.05 -11.50 10.20
N GLY A 253 -18.61 -11.89 8.99
CA GLY A 253 -17.23 -12.24 8.70
C GLY A 253 -16.29 -11.02 8.68
N ALA A 254 -16.73 -9.92 8.06
CA ALA A 254 -15.91 -8.72 7.89
C ALA A 254 -15.43 -8.10 9.22
N LEU A 255 -16.29 -8.05 10.24
CA LEU A 255 -15.96 -7.46 11.54
C LEU A 255 -14.86 -8.21 12.31
N GLN A 256 -14.59 -9.48 11.96
CA GLN A 256 -13.58 -10.29 12.63
C GLN A 256 -12.31 -10.48 11.77
N GLN A 257 -12.44 -10.53 10.46
CA GLN A 257 -11.38 -10.93 9.53
C GLN A 257 -10.86 -9.80 8.63
N ALA A 258 -11.48 -8.61 8.68
CA ALA A 258 -11.00 -7.48 7.87
C ALA A 258 -9.56 -7.11 8.24
N PRO A 259 -8.66 -6.93 7.26
CA PRO A 259 -7.25 -6.63 7.49
C PRO A 259 -7.02 -5.42 8.42
N VAL A 260 -7.82 -4.38 8.29
CA VAL A 260 -7.73 -3.16 9.13
C VAL A 260 -8.02 -3.46 10.61
N VAL A 261 -8.94 -4.39 10.92
CA VAL A 261 -9.23 -4.81 12.30
C VAL A 261 -8.12 -5.70 12.84
N MET A 262 -7.57 -6.59 12.00
CA MET A 262 -6.44 -7.44 12.37
C MET A 262 -5.20 -6.59 12.70
N GLN A 263 -4.91 -5.58 11.90
CA GLN A 263 -3.85 -4.61 12.14
C GLN A 263 -4.03 -3.87 13.46
N ALA A 264 -5.21 -3.29 13.71
CA ALA A 264 -5.50 -2.58 14.95
C ALA A 264 -5.35 -3.48 16.18
N ALA A 265 -5.83 -4.73 16.11
CA ALA A 265 -5.69 -5.72 17.18
C ALA A 265 -4.22 -6.15 17.40
N ALA A 266 -3.41 -6.23 16.35
CA ALA A 266 -1.98 -6.51 16.45
C ALA A 266 -1.23 -5.34 17.12
N LEU A 267 -1.53 -4.10 16.76
CA LEU A 267 -0.97 -2.89 17.39
C LEU A 267 -1.37 -2.78 18.88
N GLU A 268 -2.59 -3.18 19.24
CA GLU A 268 -3.01 -3.27 20.65
C GLU A 268 -2.16 -4.30 21.41
N ARG A 269 -1.88 -5.48 20.82
CA ARG A 269 -0.98 -6.49 21.42
C ARG A 269 0.45 -5.95 21.58
N ALA A 270 0.95 -5.21 20.60
CA ALA A 270 2.25 -4.56 20.66
C ALA A 270 2.31 -3.53 21.82
N ALA A 271 1.28 -2.70 21.97
CA ALA A 271 1.16 -1.76 23.08
C ALA A 271 1.08 -2.47 24.45
N ALA A 272 0.37 -3.59 24.53
CA ALA A 272 0.32 -4.41 25.74
C ALA A 272 1.71 -4.99 26.09
N ALA A 273 2.46 -5.47 25.10
CA ALA A 273 3.84 -5.92 25.32
C ALA A 273 4.75 -4.79 25.79
N ALA A 274 4.60 -3.56 25.24
CA ALA A 274 5.37 -2.39 25.66
C ALA A 274 5.13 -2.02 27.15
N THR A 275 3.93 -2.26 27.69
CA THR A 275 3.68 -2.03 29.15
C THR A 275 4.48 -2.98 30.03
N TRP A 276 4.69 -4.21 29.59
CA TRP A 276 5.55 -5.15 30.29
C TRP A 276 7.03 -4.75 30.20
N THR A 277 7.47 -4.23 29.06
CA THR A 277 8.81 -3.68 28.91
C THR A 277 9.08 -2.53 29.89
N SER A 278 8.12 -1.62 30.10
CA SER A 278 8.27 -0.54 31.07
C SER A 278 8.34 -1.05 32.51
N ARG A 279 7.53 -2.04 32.86
CA ARG A 279 7.54 -2.67 34.20
C ARG A 279 8.81 -3.45 34.48
N SER A 280 9.55 -3.90 33.47
CA SER A 280 10.84 -4.59 33.67
C SER A 280 11.87 -3.76 34.40
N GLN A 281 11.76 -2.42 34.38
CA GLN A 281 12.64 -1.49 35.07
C GLN A 281 12.57 -1.58 36.63
N TYR A 282 11.51 -2.24 37.16
CA TYR A 282 11.42 -2.48 38.62
C TYR A 282 12.21 -3.73 39.05
N LEU A 283 12.66 -4.54 38.10
CA LEU A 283 13.39 -5.77 38.35
C LEU A 283 14.91 -5.57 38.15
N PRO A 284 15.76 -6.35 38.86
CA PRO A 284 17.19 -6.29 38.63
C PRO A 284 17.57 -6.81 37.23
N THR A 285 18.77 -6.41 36.78
CA THR A 285 19.42 -6.96 35.59
C THR A 285 20.65 -7.72 35.98
N LEU A 286 20.89 -8.89 35.37
CA LEU A 286 22.05 -9.72 35.56
C LEU A 286 22.79 -9.84 34.23
N THR A 287 24.03 -9.42 34.17
CA THR A 287 24.89 -9.46 32.97
C THR A 287 26.12 -10.32 33.22
N ALA A 288 26.54 -11.09 32.23
CA ALA A 288 27.82 -11.76 32.19
C ALA A 288 28.65 -11.19 31.05
N SER A 289 29.92 -10.91 31.29
CA SER A 289 30.84 -10.47 30.26
C SER A 289 32.19 -11.16 30.40
N TYR A 290 32.80 -11.46 29.26
CA TYR A 290 34.16 -11.93 29.14
C TYR A 290 34.93 -10.97 28.26
N THR A 291 36.04 -10.44 28.78
CA THR A 291 36.88 -9.50 28.05
C THR A 291 38.30 -10.06 28.02
N THR A 292 38.85 -10.15 26.82
CA THR A 292 40.29 -10.32 26.63
C THR A 292 40.84 -9.04 26.04
N SER A 293 41.87 -8.48 26.66
CA SER A 293 42.49 -7.22 26.21
C SER A 293 43.99 -7.30 26.26
N SER A 294 44.66 -6.57 25.37
CA SER A 294 46.08 -6.41 25.27
C SER A 294 46.42 -4.92 25.32
N GLN A 295 47.26 -4.50 26.23
CA GLN A 295 47.69 -3.12 26.37
C GLN A 295 49.23 -3.04 26.42
N GLY A 296 49.81 -2.12 25.67
CA GLY A 296 51.25 -1.91 25.65
C GLY A 296 51.70 -0.90 24.60
N LEU A 297 52.99 -0.94 24.32
CA LEU A 297 53.66 -0.05 23.38
C LEU A 297 53.80 -0.65 21.98
N THR A 298 53.41 -1.91 21.81
CA THR A 298 53.44 -2.61 20.51
C THR A 298 52.14 -2.39 19.78
N GLU A 299 52.21 -2.20 18.46
CA GLU A 299 51.05 -1.95 17.58
C GLU A 299 49.92 -2.95 17.77
N ALA A 300 48.67 -2.49 17.57
CA ALA A 300 47.46 -3.22 17.91
C ALA A 300 47.37 -4.62 17.31
N TRP A 301 47.79 -4.81 16.04
CA TRP A 301 47.76 -6.12 15.33
C TRP A 301 48.83 -7.10 15.81
N LYS A 302 49.87 -6.62 16.53
CA LYS A 302 50.90 -7.44 17.19
C LYS A 302 50.60 -7.61 18.68
N GLY A 303 49.53 -7.03 19.18
CA GLY A 303 49.25 -6.88 20.60
C GLY A 303 49.06 -8.16 21.38
N PHE A 304 48.66 -9.24 20.74
CA PHE A 304 48.47 -10.55 21.38
C PHE A 304 49.72 -11.44 21.32
N ASP A 305 50.78 -11.06 20.55
CA ASP A 305 51.99 -11.87 20.28
C ASP A 305 53.24 -11.48 21.06
N GLY A 306 53.12 -10.72 22.09
CA GLY A 306 54.28 -10.45 22.96
C GLY A 306 54.68 -8.98 23.06
N GLY A 307 55.17 -8.60 24.24
CA GLY A 307 55.53 -7.24 24.58
C GLY A 307 54.41 -6.43 25.23
N ASN A 308 53.18 -6.80 25.03
CA ASN A 308 52.02 -6.20 25.67
C ASN A 308 51.49 -7.08 26.81
N ARG A 309 50.83 -6.43 27.79
CA ARG A 309 50.17 -7.16 28.88
C ARG A 309 48.82 -7.62 28.45
N ASN A 310 48.59 -8.94 28.44
CA ASN A 310 47.30 -9.57 28.15
C ASN A 310 46.53 -9.81 29.44
N VAL A 311 45.27 -9.39 29.45
CA VAL A 311 44.36 -9.55 30.60
C VAL A 311 43.08 -10.24 30.12
N ASN A 312 42.73 -11.32 30.82
CA ASN A 312 41.46 -12.01 30.62
C ASN A 312 40.61 -11.78 31.87
N GLN A 313 39.38 -11.28 31.68
CA GLN A 313 38.48 -10.96 32.77
C GLN A 313 37.10 -11.55 32.49
N PHE A 314 36.59 -12.36 33.41
CA PHE A 314 35.20 -12.74 33.47
C PHE A 314 34.50 -11.95 34.56
N ARG A 315 33.35 -11.36 34.26
CA ARG A 315 32.57 -10.54 35.19
C ARG A 315 31.10 -10.96 35.14
N ILE A 316 30.49 -11.16 36.31
CA ILE A 316 29.05 -11.21 36.50
C ILE A 316 28.64 -9.97 37.29
N GLY A 317 27.70 -9.20 36.76
CA GLY A 317 27.20 -7.97 37.36
C GLY A 317 25.72 -8.02 37.60
N LEU A 318 25.28 -7.77 38.83
CA LEU A 318 23.88 -7.52 39.16
C LEU A 318 23.71 -6.00 39.35
N SER A 319 22.76 -5.43 38.61
CA SER A 319 22.35 -4.03 38.74
C SER A 319 20.86 -3.94 39.05
N TRP A 320 20.53 -3.22 40.11
CA TRP A 320 19.12 -2.97 40.49
C TRP A 320 18.94 -1.50 40.81
N MET A 321 18.14 -0.81 40.01
CA MET A 321 17.85 0.59 40.23
C MET A 321 16.72 0.74 41.24
N LEU A 322 17.03 1.09 42.47
CA LEU A 322 16.05 1.20 43.56
C LEU A 322 15.20 2.47 43.46
N PHE A 323 15.80 3.59 43.03
CA PHE A 323 15.12 4.86 42.86
C PHE A 323 15.75 5.65 41.69
N ASN A 324 14.97 6.26 40.84
CA ASN A 324 15.39 7.02 39.66
C ASN A 324 14.60 8.34 39.47
N GLY A 325 14.16 8.96 40.58
CA GLY A 325 13.44 10.23 40.51
C GLY A 325 12.08 10.14 39.85
N PHE A 326 11.34 9.05 40.04
CA PHE A 326 10.01 8.77 39.47
C PHE A 326 9.96 8.58 37.93
N GLN A 327 11.09 8.49 37.26
CA GLN A 327 11.12 8.35 35.80
C GLN A 327 10.51 7.02 35.32
N ARG A 328 10.71 5.91 36.04
CA ARG A 328 10.09 4.62 35.68
C ARG A 328 8.57 4.63 35.92
N GLU A 329 8.10 5.32 36.96
CA GLU A 329 6.68 5.51 37.25
C GLU A 329 6.01 6.32 36.13
N GLN A 330 6.61 7.41 35.72
CA GLN A 330 6.15 8.22 34.57
C GLN A 330 6.16 7.39 33.26
N THR A 331 7.21 6.62 33.00
CA THR A 331 7.28 5.76 31.81
C THR A 331 6.20 4.67 31.86
N THR A 332 5.97 4.05 33.01
CA THR A 332 4.96 3.00 33.17
C THR A 332 3.55 3.57 33.01
N ALA A 333 3.26 4.73 33.61
CA ALA A 333 1.99 5.43 33.41
C ALA A 333 1.77 5.82 31.95
N GLY A 334 2.81 6.36 31.29
CA GLY A 334 2.74 6.72 29.88
C GLY A 334 2.47 5.53 28.95
N THR A 335 3.08 4.36 29.23
CA THR A 335 2.79 3.14 28.43
C THR A 335 1.41 2.57 28.71
N ALA A 336 0.89 2.68 29.95
CA ALA A 336 -0.48 2.29 30.27
C ALA A 336 -1.51 3.13 29.49
N VAL A 337 -1.31 4.46 29.45
CA VAL A 337 -2.16 5.35 28.64
C VAL A 337 -2.10 5.00 27.15
N LYS A 338 -0.92 4.67 26.61
CA LYS A 338 -0.78 4.23 25.21
C LYS A 338 -1.56 2.94 24.93
N LEU A 339 -1.57 2.00 25.88
CA LEU A 339 -2.39 0.78 25.75
C LEU A 339 -3.89 1.10 25.76
N ASP A 340 -4.34 1.99 26.63
CA ASP A 340 -5.75 2.39 26.67
C ASP A 340 -6.17 3.11 25.39
N VAL A 341 -5.30 3.96 24.84
CA VAL A 341 -5.49 4.58 23.52
C VAL A 341 -5.57 3.53 22.42
N ALA A 342 -4.66 2.54 22.40
CA ALA A 342 -4.69 1.46 21.40
C ALA A 342 -5.99 0.64 21.46
N ARG A 343 -6.48 0.33 22.67
CA ARG A 343 -7.79 -0.32 22.88
C ARG A 343 -8.96 0.50 22.34
N ALA A 344 -8.95 1.79 22.64
CA ALA A 344 -9.98 2.71 22.14
C ALA A 344 -9.94 2.78 20.59
N GLN A 345 -8.76 2.83 19.99
CA GLN A 345 -8.55 2.82 18.54
C GLN A 345 -9.03 1.51 17.90
N THR A 346 -8.74 0.34 18.50
CA THR A 346 -9.27 -0.96 18.03
C THR A 346 -10.79 -0.99 18.05
N ALA A 347 -11.41 -0.50 19.13
CA ALA A 347 -12.85 -0.43 19.25
C ALA A 347 -13.46 0.57 18.24
N ASP A 348 -12.79 1.68 17.98
CA ASP A 348 -13.24 2.68 17.00
C ASP A 348 -13.12 2.18 15.57
N THR A 349 -12.00 1.52 15.22
CA THR A 349 -11.79 0.88 13.91
C THR A 349 -12.92 -0.10 13.60
N ARG A 350 -13.36 -0.91 14.56
CA ARG A 350 -14.50 -1.82 14.37
C ARG A 350 -15.82 -1.10 14.09
N ARG A 351 -16.08 0.00 14.81
CA ARG A 351 -17.28 0.84 14.58
C ARG A 351 -17.23 1.52 13.22
N LEU A 352 -16.08 2.08 12.86
CA LEU A 352 -15.85 2.72 11.55
C LEU A 352 -16.06 1.72 10.41
N LEU A 353 -15.47 0.54 10.49
CA LEU A 353 -15.66 -0.52 9.50
C LEU A 353 -17.14 -0.91 9.37
N SER A 354 -17.87 -1.05 10.48
CA SER A 354 -19.31 -1.36 10.46
C SER A 354 -20.13 -0.26 9.76
N ALA A 355 -19.79 1.00 9.98
CA ALA A 355 -20.45 2.13 9.33
C ALA A 355 -20.12 2.18 7.84
N GLN A 356 -18.85 2.03 7.45
CA GLN A 356 -18.40 1.99 6.07
C GLN A 356 -19.02 0.82 5.31
N LEU A 357 -19.05 -0.37 5.90
CA LEU A 357 -19.68 -1.54 5.30
C LEU A 357 -21.17 -1.32 5.06
N THR A 358 -21.88 -0.71 6.01
CA THR A 358 -23.29 -0.35 5.84
C THR A 358 -23.49 0.61 4.66
N GLN A 359 -22.64 1.63 4.55
CA GLN A 359 -22.69 2.61 3.47
C GLN A 359 -22.39 1.95 2.09
N GLN A 360 -21.34 1.13 2.02
CA GLN A 360 -20.95 0.50 0.76
C GLN A 360 -21.94 -0.57 0.31
N LEU A 361 -22.52 -1.33 1.23
CA LEU A 361 -23.59 -2.27 0.89
C LEU A 361 -24.85 -1.55 0.38
N ALA A 362 -25.24 -0.44 0.99
CA ALA A 362 -26.35 0.37 0.50
C ALA A 362 -26.09 0.92 -0.91
N ALA A 363 -24.85 1.38 -1.18
CA ALA A 363 -24.43 1.83 -2.51
C ALA A 363 -24.46 0.69 -3.52
N LEU A 364 -24.00 -0.52 -3.16
CA LEU A 364 -24.02 -1.72 -3.99
C LEU A 364 -25.44 -2.12 -4.37
N PHE A 365 -26.37 -2.17 -3.40
CA PHE A 365 -27.78 -2.47 -3.66
C PHE A 365 -28.44 -1.43 -4.55
N THR A 366 -28.20 -0.16 -4.29
CA THR A 366 -28.77 0.93 -5.05
C THR A 366 -28.28 0.91 -6.50
N SER A 367 -26.98 0.69 -6.73
CA SER A 367 -26.41 0.62 -8.06
C SER A 367 -26.91 -0.60 -8.84
N TYR A 368 -27.06 -1.76 -8.17
CA TYR A 368 -27.66 -2.94 -8.78
C TYR A 368 -29.12 -2.71 -9.22
N ALA A 369 -29.93 -2.12 -8.34
CA ALA A 369 -31.33 -1.81 -8.68
C ALA A 369 -31.45 -0.80 -9.84
N LYS A 370 -30.53 0.18 -9.92
CA LYS A 370 -30.48 1.15 -11.03
C LYS A 370 -30.27 0.48 -12.39
N ILE A 371 -29.57 -0.64 -12.49
CA ILE A 371 -29.30 -1.33 -13.76
C ILE A 371 -30.62 -1.73 -14.44
N GLY A 372 -31.54 -2.36 -13.71
CA GLY A 372 -32.83 -2.75 -14.23
C GLY A 372 -33.69 -1.56 -14.66
N ILE A 373 -33.74 -0.52 -13.82
CA ILE A 373 -34.52 0.69 -14.09
C ILE A 373 -33.98 1.44 -15.31
N THR A 374 -32.66 1.65 -15.38
CA THR A 374 -32.05 2.38 -16.52
C THR A 374 -32.13 1.61 -17.82
N SER A 375 -32.05 0.28 -17.79
CA SER A 375 -32.26 -0.57 -18.96
C SER A 375 -33.69 -0.43 -19.52
N ALA A 376 -34.71 -0.47 -18.67
CA ALA A 376 -36.09 -0.22 -19.07
C ALA A 376 -36.30 1.19 -19.64
N ASN A 377 -35.65 2.20 -19.00
CA ASN A 377 -35.73 3.59 -19.48
C ASN A 377 -35.10 3.77 -20.87
N VAL A 378 -34.00 3.08 -21.19
CA VAL A 378 -33.40 3.14 -22.54
C VAL A 378 -34.34 2.55 -23.57
N VAL A 379 -34.98 1.41 -23.29
CA VAL A 379 -35.97 0.79 -24.21
C VAL A 379 -37.13 1.73 -24.47
N ALA A 380 -37.70 2.33 -23.44
CA ALA A 380 -38.82 3.28 -23.56
C ALA A 380 -38.41 4.56 -24.31
N ALA A 381 -37.23 5.14 -23.98
CA ALA A 381 -36.76 6.34 -24.66
C ALA A 381 -36.37 6.10 -26.12
N ALA A 382 -35.83 4.94 -26.45
CA ALA A 382 -35.53 4.54 -27.84
C ALA A 382 -36.81 4.44 -28.69
N GLU A 383 -37.87 3.82 -28.15
CA GLU A 383 -39.16 3.72 -28.85
C GLU A 383 -39.83 5.10 -28.97
N ALA A 384 -39.80 5.92 -27.93
CA ALA A 384 -40.29 7.30 -27.99
C ALA A 384 -39.55 8.12 -29.05
N GLY A 385 -38.22 7.98 -29.12
CA GLY A 385 -37.38 8.63 -30.13
C GLY A 385 -37.76 8.17 -31.56
N ARG A 386 -37.95 6.86 -31.77
CA ARG A 386 -38.35 6.28 -33.05
C ARG A 386 -39.73 6.81 -33.51
N VAL A 387 -40.72 6.77 -32.64
CA VAL A 387 -42.07 7.26 -32.92
C VAL A 387 -42.05 8.76 -33.24
N THR A 388 -41.33 9.56 -32.46
CA THR A 388 -41.25 11.01 -32.64
C THR A 388 -40.52 11.36 -33.95
N GLN A 389 -39.46 10.63 -34.31
CA GLN A 389 -38.75 10.80 -35.57
C GLN A 389 -39.66 10.54 -36.79
N GLU A 390 -40.49 9.47 -36.75
CA GLU A 390 -41.45 9.20 -37.81
C GLU A 390 -42.57 10.26 -37.91
N ARG A 391 -43.08 10.72 -36.77
CA ARG A 391 -44.06 11.83 -36.75
C ARG A 391 -43.46 13.11 -37.33
N TYR A 392 -42.22 13.45 -36.98
CA TYR A 392 -41.52 14.61 -37.57
C TYR A 392 -41.31 14.43 -39.05
N ARG A 393 -40.88 13.25 -39.52
CA ARG A 393 -40.69 12.94 -40.93
C ARG A 393 -41.98 13.12 -41.74
N LEU A 394 -43.12 12.68 -41.21
CA LEU A 394 -44.44 12.77 -41.84
C LEU A 394 -45.11 14.14 -41.69
N GLY A 395 -44.49 15.10 -40.96
CA GLY A 395 -45.07 16.42 -40.71
C GLY A 395 -46.11 16.46 -39.60
N ALA A 396 -46.29 15.37 -38.85
CA ALA A 396 -47.23 15.25 -37.72
C ALA A 396 -46.62 15.55 -36.34
N GLY A 397 -45.36 16.01 -36.28
CA GLY A 397 -44.63 16.41 -35.06
C GLY A 397 -43.71 17.59 -35.33
N THR A 398 -43.27 18.26 -34.26
CA THR A 398 -42.38 19.40 -34.35
C THR A 398 -40.90 18.95 -34.22
N LEU A 399 -39.96 19.79 -34.69
CA LEU A 399 -38.52 19.58 -34.47
C LEU A 399 -38.19 19.56 -32.97
N LEU A 400 -38.85 20.42 -32.19
CA LEU A 400 -38.63 20.48 -30.74
C LEU A 400 -39.00 19.15 -30.02
N ASP A 401 -40.11 18.51 -30.46
CA ASP A 401 -40.49 17.20 -29.89
C ASP A 401 -39.43 16.14 -30.18
N LEU A 402 -38.87 16.15 -31.41
CA LEU A 402 -37.81 15.23 -31.82
C LEU A 402 -36.51 15.46 -31.02
N LEU A 403 -36.04 16.71 -30.91
CA LEU A 403 -34.86 17.06 -30.13
C LEU A 403 -35.01 16.67 -28.67
N THR A 404 -36.18 16.90 -28.08
CA THR A 404 -36.50 16.50 -26.71
C THR A 404 -36.43 14.97 -26.54
N ALA A 405 -37.03 14.22 -27.46
CA ALA A 405 -36.99 12.76 -27.40
C ALA A 405 -35.57 12.20 -27.58
N GLN A 406 -34.77 12.81 -28.44
CA GLN A 406 -33.34 12.43 -28.62
C GLN A 406 -32.47 12.77 -27.41
N ALA A 407 -32.70 13.93 -26.77
CA ALA A 407 -32.02 14.29 -25.52
C ALA A 407 -32.34 13.31 -24.39
N ASN A 408 -33.64 12.92 -24.27
CA ASN A 408 -34.06 11.92 -23.30
C ASN A 408 -33.43 10.54 -23.55
N LEU A 409 -33.34 10.12 -24.83
CA LEU A 409 -32.64 8.87 -25.17
C LEU A 409 -31.18 8.91 -24.84
N THR A 410 -30.46 9.99 -25.18
CA THR A 410 -29.07 10.16 -24.88
C THR A 410 -28.85 10.13 -23.35
N GLN A 411 -29.66 10.84 -22.58
CA GLN A 411 -29.60 10.83 -21.13
C GLN A 411 -29.87 9.43 -20.52
N ALA A 412 -30.84 8.70 -21.06
CA ALA A 412 -31.14 7.34 -20.63
C ALA A 412 -29.94 6.39 -20.90
N GLN A 413 -29.27 6.51 -22.05
CA GLN A 413 -28.08 5.74 -22.41
C GLN A 413 -26.90 6.07 -21.49
N VAL A 414 -26.65 7.35 -21.20
CA VAL A 414 -25.61 7.78 -20.24
C VAL A 414 -25.89 7.18 -18.86
N ASN A 415 -27.13 7.27 -18.37
CA ASN A 415 -27.51 6.74 -17.07
C ASN A 415 -27.35 5.21 -17.00
N GLN A 416 -27.61 4.49 -18.10
CA GLN A 416 -27.43 3.04 -18.17
C GLN A 416 -25.94 2.65 -18.08
N VAL A 417 -25.08 3.35 -18.84
CA VAL A 417 -23.63 3.15 -18.77
C VAL A 417 -23.13 3.38 -17.34
N GLN A 418 -23.49 4.51 -16.75
CA GLN A 418 -23.10 4.84 -15.38
C GLN A 418 -23.57 3.80 -14.37
N ALA A 419 -24.85 3.40 -14.41
CA ALA A 419 -25.40 2.42 -13.47
C ALA A 419 -24.67 1.07 -13.52
N ARG A 420 -24.27 0.61 -14.71
CA ARG A 420 -23.51 -0.63 -14.90
C ARG A 420 -22.14 -0.57 -14.21
N TYR A 421 -21.39 0.49 -14.47
CA TYR A 421 -20.04 0.60 -13.97
C TYR A 421 -19.98 1.03 -12.49
N ASP A 422 -20.95 1.83 -12.02
CA ASP A 422 -21.11 2.14 -10.59
C ASP A 422 -21.31 0.88 -9.76
N TYR A 423 -22.06 -0.11 -10.25
CA TYR A 423 -22.21 -1.40 -9.58
C TYR A 423 -20.89 -2.17 -9.48
N LEU A 424 -20.12 -2.24 -10.56
CA LEU A 424 -18.83 -2.94 -10.58
C LEU A 424 -17.80 -2.26 -9.66
N ILE A 425 -17.79 -0.93 -9.61
CA ILE A 425 -16.94 -0.14 -8.72
C ILE A 425 -17.37 -0.35 -7.26
N ALA A 426 -18.68 -0.27 -6.96
CA ALA A 426 -19.18 -0.49 -5.60
C ALA A 426 -18.86 -1.90 -5.09
N ARG A 427 -18.92 -2.92 -5.95
CA ARG A 427 -18.50 -4.28 -5.62
C ARG A 427 -17.03 -4.37 -5.24
N ALA A 428 -16.14 -3.78 -6.05
CA ALA A 428 -14.70 -3.74 -5.77
C ALA A 428 -14.38 -3.01 -4.45
N GLN A 429 -15.15 -1.97 -4.12
CA GLN A 429 -15.02 -1.26 -2.84
C GLN A 429 -15.46 -2.10 -1.64
N VAL A 430 -16.52 -2.90 -1.77
CA VAL A 430 -16.93 -3.85 -0.72
C VAL A 430 -15.88 -4.94 -0.54
N GLU A 431 -15.33 -5.50 -1.62
CA GLU A 431 -14.23 -6.49 -1.58
C GLU A 431 -13.01 -5.94 -0.83
N ALA A 432 -12.67 -4.67 -1.05
CA ALA A 432 -11.58 -4.01 -0.33
C ALA A 432 -11.82 -3.87 1.18
N LEU A 433 -13.05 -3.58 1.60
CA LEU A 433 -13.40 -3.48 3.01
C LEU A 433 -13.41 -4.83 3.72
N VAL A 434 -13.92 -5.84 3.05
CA VAL A 434 -14.09 -7.20 3.62
C VAL A 434 -12.75 -7.95 3.62
N GLY A 435 -11.85 -7.64 2.69
CA GLY A 435 -10.55 -8.29 2.55
C GLY A 435 -10.61 -9.66 1.89
N HIS A 436 -11.63 -9.93 1.07
CA HIS A 436 -11.71 -11.11 0.20
C HIS A 436 -12.59 -10.82 -1.03
N ALA A 437 -12.43 -11.62 -2.09
CA ALA A 437 -13.25 -11.55 -3.30
C ALA A 437 -14.70 -12.00 -3.01
N LEU A 438 -15.68 -11.34 -3.66
CA LEU A 438 -17.12 -11.59 -3.55
C LEU A 438 -17.64 -12.47 -4.68
#